data_b99c94ef1c108bc5d9cc7c6722d68e30
#
_entry.id   b99c94ef1c108bc5d9cc7c6722d68e30
#
_cell.length_a   1.000
_cell.length_b   1.000
_cell.length_c   1.000
_cell.angle_alpha   90.00
_cell.angle_beta   90.00
_cell.angle_gamma   90.00
#
_symmetry.space_group_name_H-M   'P 1'
#
loop_
_entity.id
_entity.type
_entity.pdbx_description
1 polymer ?
#
loop_
_entity_poly.entity_id
_entity_poly.type
_entity_poly.pdbx_seq_one_letter_code
_entity_poly.pdbx_strand_id
1 'polypeptide(L)'
;KLDTAITIPYTFSGSEMLLQKFSEGFHKGITVTCPGFFGPQGRILRLGLASPGLVDKLTHFSFNNHRITNFEMETSAIYGLGKLMGHECMSINVIIANRVVKQFSKDSNAAVEKMIKKALEALTAS
;
A
#
# COMPACT_ATOMS: atom_id res chain seq x y z
N LYS A 1 -16.86 4.36 -9.07
CA LYS A 1 -16.24 3.51 -10.09
C LYS A 1 -14.87 4.09 -10.39
N LEU A 2 -13.79 3.33 -10.15
CA LEU A 2 -12.45 3.76 -10.56
C LEU A 2 -12.38 3.76 -12.10
N ASP A 3 -11.85 4.84 -12.63
CA ASP A 3 -11.66 4.99 -14.06
C ASP A 3 -10.49 4.11 -14.50
N THR A 4 -10.74 3.15 -15.37
CA THR A 4 -9.80 2.10 -15.75
C THR A 4 -9.13 2.39 -17.09
N ALA A 5 -8.62 3.61 -17.26
CA ALA A 5 -8.03 4.05 -18.53
C ALA A 5 -6.84 3.20 -19.02
N ILE A 6 -6.21 2.42 -18.16
CA ILE A 6 -4.99 1.68 -18.50
C ILE A 6 -5.13 0.16 -18.27
N THR A 7 -5.79 -0.26 -17.20
CA THR A 7 -5.98 -1.68 -16.87
C THR A 7 -7.20 -1.88 -15.98
N ILE A 8 -7.78 -3.07 -16.01
CA ILE A 8 -8.82 -3.47 -15.07
C ILE A 8 -8.13 -3.78 -13.74
N PRO A 9 -8.46 -3.06 -12.64
CA PRO A 9 -7.87 -3.36 -11.35
C PRO A 9 -8.35 -4.73 -10.85
N TYR A 10 -7.45 -5.46 -10.23
CA TYR A 10 -7.72 -6.69 -9.50
C TYR A 10 -7.32 -6.52 -8.04
N THR A 11 -7.87 -7.35 -7.17
CA THR A 11 -7.66 -7.24 -5.72
C THR A 11 -7.26 -8.58 -5.13
N PHE A 12 -6.33 -8.51 -4.17
CA PHE A 12 -6.00 -9.62 -3.30
C PHE A 12 -6.06 -9.16 -1.85
N SER A 13 -6.49 -10.06 -0.97
CA SER A 13 -6.38 -9.85 0.48
C SER A 13 -5.05 -10.42 0.97
N GLY A 14 -4.44 -9.73 1.93
CA GLY A 14 -3.36 -10.32 2.71
C GLY A 14 -3.87 -11.47 3.57
N SER A 15 -2.95 -12.28 4.09
CA SER A 15 -3.25 -13.38 5.01
C SER A 15 -3.99 -12.88 6.25
N GLU A 16 -5.13 -13.51 6.53
CA GLU A 16 -5.95 -13.15 7.69
C GLU A 16 -5.22 -13.46 9.01
N MET A 17 -4.52 -14.58 9.05
CA MET A 17 -3.66 -14.98 10.17
C MET A 17 -2.57 -13.94 10.46
N LEU A 18 -1.85 -13.49 9.44
CA LEU A 18 -0.82 -12.47 9.59
C LEU A 18 -1.42 -11.11 9.95
N LEU A 19 -2.55 -10.73 9.34
CA LEU A 19 -3.26 -9.49 9.67
C LEU A 19 -3.76 -9.45 11.12
N GLN A 20 -4.11 -10.60 11.71
CA GLN A 20 -4.46 -10.70 13.13
C GLN A 20 -3.20 -10.58 14.00
N LYS A 21 -2.13 -11.31 13.66
CA LYS A 21 -0.86 -11.27 14.40
C LYS A 21 -0.26 -9.86 14.45
N PHE A 22 -0.41 -9.10 13.37
CA PHE A 22 0.07 -7.70 13.27
C PHE A 22 -1.03 -6.66 13.54
N SER A 23 -2.08 -7.01 14.28
CA SER A 23 -3.19 -6.08 14.54
C SER A 23 -2.82 -4.96 15.50
N GLU A 24 -1.93 -5.22 16.45
CA GLU A 24 -1.56 -4.25 17.47
C GLU A 24 -0.47 -3.29 16.97
N GLY A 25 -0.79 -1.99 17.04
CA GLY A 25 0.14 -0.92 16.72
C GLY A 25 0.49 -0.74 15.25
N PHE A 26 -0.29 -1.35 14.35
CA PHE A 26 -0.27 -1.10 12.91
C PHE A 26 -1.64 -0.62 12.44
N HIS A 27 -1.67 0.25 11.44
CA HIS A 27 -2.90 0.68 10.79
C HIS A 27 -3.21 -0.23 9.61
N LYS A 28 -4.43 -0.72 9.53
CA LYS A 28 -4.92 -1.50 8.39
C LYS A 28 -5.45 -0.57 7.30
N GLY A 29 -5.22 -0.94 6.05
CA GLY A 29 -5.72 -0.16 4.91
C GLY A 29 -5.59 -0.91 3.60
N ILE A 30 -5.93 -0.23 2.52
CA ILE A 30 -5.80 -0.74 1.17
C ILE A 30 -4.53 -0.17 0.55
N THR A 31 -3.67 -1.04 0.07
CA THR A 31 -2.48 -0.68 -0.70
C THR A 31 -2.80 -0.69 -2.19
N VAL A 32 -2.36 0.30 -2.93
CA VAL A 32 -2.46 0.35 -4.39
C VAL A 32 -1.10 0.02 -4.99
N THR A 33 -1.02 -1.14 -5.63
CA THR A 33 0.15 -1.52 -6.43
C THR A 33 0.08 -0.85 -7.79
N CYS A 34 1.06 -0.02 -8.09
CA CYS A 34 1.13 0.74 -9.32
C CYS A 34 2.20 0.17 -10.26
N PRO A 35 1.93 0.07 -11.58
CA PRO A 35 2.91 -0.44 -12.55
C PRO A 35 4.01 0.59 -12.90
N GLY A 36 4.26 1.55 -12.04
CA GLY A 36 5.31 2.56 -12.21
C GLY A 36 5.29 3.65 -11.17
N PHE A 37 6.47 4.24 -10.95
CA PHE A 37 6.69 5.22 -9.88
C PHE A 37 6.12 6.62 -10.17
N PHE A 38 6.06 7.04 -11.43
CA PHE A 38 5.67 8.41 -11.80
C PHE A 38 4.18 8.54 -12.10
N GLY A 39 3.80 8.50 -13.35
CA GLY A 39 2.42 8.70 -13.83
C GLY A 39 1.40 7.77 -13.15
N PRO A 40 1.65 6.45 -13.05
CA PRO A 40 0.73 5.52 -12.39
C PRO A 40 0.47 5.84 -10.92
N GLN A 41 1.39 6.54 -10.26
CA GLN A 41 1.22 7.03 -8.90
C GLN A 41 0.81 8.52 -8.84
N GLY A 42 0.34 9.11 -9.93
CA GLY A 42 -0.16 10.47 -9.97
C GLY A 42 0.91 11.58 -9.97
N ARG A 43 2.17 11.26 -10.29
CA ARG A 43 3.23 12.28 -10.45
C ARG A 43 3.22 12.83 -11.87
N ILE A 44 3.04 14.14 -11.98
CA ILE A 44 3.14 14.86 -13.25
C ILE A 44 4.60 15.26 -13.46
N LEU A 45 5.15 14.88 -14.60
CA LEU A 45 6.47 15.32 -15.07
C LEU A 45 6.30 16.22 -16.29
N ARG A 46 6.92 15.85 -17.41
CA ARG A 46 6.80 16.59 -18.67
C ARG A 46 5.46 16.38 -19.37
N LEU A 47 4.86 15.21 -19.22
CA LEU A 47 3.56 14.86 -19.80
C LEU A 47 2.49 14.83 -18.71
N GLY A 48 1.25 15.12 -19.07
CA GLY A 48 0.10 14.98 -18.20
C GLY A 48 -0.18 13.52 -17.83
N LEU A 49 -1.08 13.33 -16.85
CA LEU A 49 -1.50 12.00 -16.43
C LEU A 49 -2.52 11.42 -17.41
N ALA A 50 -2.44 10.13 -17.68
CA ALA A 50 -3.46 9.39 -18.43
C ALA A 50 -4.82 9.40 -17.70
N SER A 51 -4.81 9.46 -16.35
CA SER A 51 -6.00 9.64 -15.52
C SER A 51 -5.85 10.89 -14.65
N PRO A 52 -6.32 12.06 -15.10
CA PRO A 52 -6.32 13.28 -14.29
C PRO A 52 -7.12 13.10 -13.00
N GLY A 53 -6.64 13.67 -11.89
CA GLY A 53 -7.30 13.57 -10.59
C GLY A 53 -7.23 12.17 -9.94
N LEU A 54 -6.32 11.29 -10.39
CA LEU A 54 -6.16 9.93 -9.85
C LEU A 54 -5.97 9.93 -8.33
N VAL A 55 -5.10 10.77 -7.80
CA VAL A 55 -4.80 10.83 -6.36
C VAL A 55 -6.05 11.24 -5.57
N ASP A 56 -6.81 12.22 -6.06
CA ASP A 56 -8.05 12.65 -5.41
C ASP A 56 -9.12 11.56 -5.42
N LYS A 57 -9.30 10.89 -6.55
CA LYS A 57 -10.22 9.74 -6.66
C LYS A 57 -9.86 8.63 -5.68
N LEU A 58 -8.58 8.29 -5.56
CA LEU A 58 -8.10 7.26 -4.65
C LEU A 58 -8.19 7.70 -3.18
N THR A 59 -7.96 8.97 -2.87
CA THR A 59 -8.09 9.52 -1.51
C THR A 59 -9.52 9.40 -0.98
N HIS A 60 -10.51 9.55 -1.86
CA HIS A 60 -11.93 9.44 -1.49
C HIS A 60 -12.49 8.02 -1.59
N PHE A 61 -11.69 7.06 -2.08
CA PHE A 61 -12.13 5.67 -2.18
C PHE A 61 -12.08 4.98 -0.82
N SER A 62 -13.16 4.22 -0.54
CA SER A 62 -13.20 3.32 0.61
C SER A 62 -13.97 2.04 0.27
N PHE A 63 -13.61 0.96 0.93
CA PHE A 63 -14.29 -0.34 0.82
C PHE A 63 -14.24 -1.04 2.18
N ASN A 64 -15.39 -1.50 2.67
CA ASN A 64 -15.52 -2.18 3.97
C ASN A 64 -14.83 -1.42 5.12
N ASN A 65 -15.04 -0.11 5.22
CA ASN A 65 -14.42 0.79 6.19
C ASN A 65 -12.89 0.93 6.08
N HIS A 66 -12.26 0.35 5.07
CA HIS A 66 -10.85 0.57 4.77
C HIS A 66 -10.68 1.63 3.71
N ARG A 67 -9.67 2.48 3.89
CA ARG A 67 -9.27 3.53 2.94
C ARG A 67 -7.98 3.11 2.25
N ILE A 68 -7.70 3.70 1.11
CA ILE A 68 -6.38 3.60 0.49
C ILE A 68 -5.39 4.38 1.37
N THR A 69 -4.33 3.68 1.79
CA THR A 69 -3.32 4.21 2.72
C THR A 69 -1.99 4.49 2.06
N ASN A 70 -1.64 3.76 1.01
CA ASN A 70 -0.35 3.92 0.36
C ASN A 70 -0.34 3.42 -1.09
N PHE A 71 0.71 3.85 -1.79
CA PHE A 71 1.14 3.33 -3.08
C PHE A 71 2.45 2.57 -2.92
N GLU A 72 2.57 1.48 -3.62
CA GLU A 72 3.80 0.69 -3.79
C GLU A 72 3.78 -0.01 -5.16
N MET A 73 4.65 -0.96 -5.42
CA MET A 73 4.83 -1.49 -6.78
C MET A 73 4.90 -3.03 -6.84
N GLU A 74 4.78 -3.76 -5.72
CA GLU A 74 5.08 -5.20 -5.63
C GLU A 74 3.97 -6.02 -4.95
N THR A 75 3.23 -5.45 -4.02
CA THR A 75 2.35 -6.19 -3.09
C THR A 75 1.30 -7.05 -3.79
N SER A 76 0.66 -6.56 -4.86
CA SER A 76 -0.38 -7.35 -5.54
C SER A 76 0.18 -8.62 -6.17
N ALA A 77 1.39 -8.57 -6.72
CA ALA A 77 2.05 -9.75 -7.28
C ALA A 77 2.44 -10.74 -6.17
N ILE A 78 2.99 -10.25 -5.05
CA ILE A 78 3.35 -11.09 -3.89
C ILE A 78 2.10 -11.79 -3.34
N TYR A 79 0.99 -11.07 -3.16
CA TYR A 79 -0.24 -11.66 -2.64
C TYR A 79 -0.85 -12.66 -3.62
N GLY A 80 -0.91 -12.32 -4.91
CA GLY A 80 -1.46 -13.18 -5.94
C GLY A 80 -0.67 -14.47 -6.10
N LEU A 81 0.63 -14.39 -6.26
CA LEU A 81 1.52 -15.54 -6.39
C LEU A 81 1.58 -16.36 -5.10
N GLY A 82 1.70 -15.69 -3.96
CA GLY A 82 1.70 -16.37 -2.65
C GLY A 82 0.44 -17.20 -2.45
N LYS A 83 -0.73 -16.63 -2.75
CA LYS A 83 -2.01 -17.36 -2.65
C LYS A 83 -2.07 -18.57 -3.60
N LEU A 84 -1.61 -18.42 -4.84
CA LEU A 84 -1.56 -19.52 -5.80
C LEU A 84 -0.61 -20.64 -5.37
N MET A 85 0.45 -20.31 -4.67
CA MET A 85 1.47 -21.26 -4.17
C MET A 85 1.19 -21.77 -2.75
N GLY A 86 0.07 -21.37 -2.13
CA GLY A 86 -0.29 -21.80 -0.77
C GLY A 86 0.52 -21.13 0.35
N HIS A 87 1.05 -19.93 0.09
CA HIS A 87 1.81 -19.16 1.08
C HIS A 87 0.97 -18.08 1.75
N GLU A 88 1.23 -17.86 3.03
CA GLU A 88 0.68 -16.74 3.79
C GLU A 88 1.51 -15.47 3.54
N CYS A 89 0.88 -14.44 2.98
CA CYS A 89 1.57 -13.21 2.61
C CYS A 89 0.89 -11.99 3.20
N MET A 90 1.70 -11.04 3.70
CA MET A 90 1.26 -9.73 4.17
C MET A 90 2.36 -8.69 3.90
N SER A 91 1.97 -7.48 3.57
CA SER A 91 2.85 -6.34 3.41
C SER A 91 2.75 -5.40 4.61
N ILE A 92 3.90 -4.94 5.10
CA ILE A 92 4.02 -3.88 6.11
C ILE A 92 4.74 -2.71 5.44
N ASN A 93 4.17 -1.52 5.54
CA ASN A 93 4.68 -0.35 4.84
C ASN A 93 4.96 0.80 5.80
N VAL A 94 6.06 1.50 5.59
CA VAL A 94 6.34 2.80 6.21
C VAL A 94 5.96 3.91 5.24
N ILE A 95 5.14 4.84 5.71
CA ILE A 95 4.75 6.00 4.90
C ILE A 95 5.85 7.06 4.99
N ILE A 96 6.66 7.17 3.93
CA ILE A 96 7.77 8.11 3.85
C ILE A 96 7.32 9.47 3.30
N ALA A 97 6.33 9.47 2.41
CA ALA A 97 5.82 10.69 1.79
C ALA A 97 4.29 10.68 1.78
N ASN A 98 3.69 11.77 2.22
CA ASN A 98 2.25 12.00 2.11
C ASN A 98 1.98 12.97 0.95
N ARG A 99 1.34 12.49 -0.12
CA ARG A 99 1.10 13.28 -1.33
C ARG A 99 -0.03 14.28 -1.19
N VAL A 100 -0.99 14.00 -0.31
CA VAL A 100 -2.15 14.86 -0.10
C VAL A 100 -1.72 16.16 0.57
N VAL A 101 -0.92 16.05 1.64
CA VAL A 101 -0.41 17.21 2.39
C VAL A 101 1.00 17.65 1.96
N LYS A 102 1.58 17.00 0.95
CA LYS A 102 2.92 17.30 0.39
C LYS A 102 4.03 17.34 1.45
N GLN A 103 4.00 16.37 2.36
CA GLN A 103 4.97 16.26 3.45
C GLN A 103 5.78 14.98 3.33
N PHE A 104 7.02 15.03 3.78
CA PHE A 104 7.93 13.89 3.89
C PHE A 104 8.19 13.57 5.34
N SER A 105 8.51 12.31 5.62
CA SER A 105 9.03 11.90 6.93
C SER A 105 10.30 12.69 7.25
N LYS A 106 10.41 13.19 8.47
CA LYS A 106 11.61 13.92 8.93
C LYS A 106 12.82 13.00 9.04
N ASP A 107 12.59 11.74 9.40
CA ASP A 107 13.60 10.70 9.50
C ASP A 107 13.00 9.37 9.02
N SER A 108 13.23 9.07 7.76
CA SER A 108 12.75 7.84 7.14
C SER A 108 13.50 6.61 7.63
N ASN A 109 14.77 6.73 7.96
CA ASN A 109 15.58 5.61 8.45
C ASN A 109 15.11 5.17 9.84
N ALA A 110 14.96 6.10 10.77
CA ALA A 110 14.42 5.79 12.10
C ALA A 110 12.99 5.20 12.03
N ALA A 111 12.16 5.67 11.10
CA ALA A 111 10.82 5.12 10.90
C ALA A 111 10.86 3.66 10.39
N VAL A 112 11.78 3.35 9.48
CA VAL A 112 11.99 1.98 8.97
C VAL A 112 12.53 1.07 10.06
N GLU A 113 13.55 1.50 10.81
CA GLU A 113 14.10 0.73 11.94
C GLU A 113 13.03 0.41 13.00
N LYS A 114 12.21 1.40 13.35
CA LYS A 114 11.09 1.22 14.27
C LYS A 114 10.08 0.19 13.75
N MET A 115 9.76 0.22 12.45
CA MET A 115 8.86 -0.75 11.83
C MET A 115 9.46 -2.15 11.90
N ILE A 116 10.74 -2.32 11.53
CA ILE A 116 11.44 -3.61 11.56
C ILE A 116 11.42 -4.20 12.97
N LYS A 117 11.81 -3.41 13.98
CA LYS A 117 11.80 -3.83 15.39
C LYS A 117 10.42 -4.32 15.80
N LYS A 118 9.39 -3.52 15.53
CA LYS A 118 8.01 -3.86 15.87
C LYS A 118 7.50 -5.10 15.12
N ALA A 119 7.89 -5.27 13.87
CA ALA A 119 7.54 -6.46 13.11
C ALA A 119 8.19 -7.72 13.67
N LEU A 120 9.46 -7.66 14.07
CA LEU A 120 10.16 -8.76 14.71
C LEU A 120 9.55 -9.11 16.08
N GLU A 121 9.20 -8.12 16.89
CA GLU A 121 8.51 -8.32 18.16
C GLU A 121 7.17 -9.05 17.95
N ALA A 122 6.36 -8.62 16.97
CA ALA A 122 5.10 -9.29 16.64
C ALA A 122 5.28 -10.72 16.12
N LEU A 123 6.34 -11.00 15.36
CA LEU A 123 6.63 -12.35 14.86
C LEU A 123 7.09 -13.29 15.96
N THR A 124 7.81 -12.79 16.96
CA THR A 124 8.40 -13.61 18.04
C THR A 124 7.51 -13.70 19.29
N ALA A 125 6.48 -12.87 19.39
CA ALA A 125 5.48 -13.00 20.43
C ALA A 125 4.72 -14.33 20.28
N SER A 126 4.82 -15.16 21.33
CA SER A 126 4.18 -16.47 21.44
C SER A 126 2.70 -16.33 21.69
#